data_76ce0ad5ab21763eb2c66ad468a95809
#
_entry.id   76ce0ad5ab21763eb2c66ad468a95809
#
_cell.length_a   1.000
_cell.length_b   1.000
_cell.length_c   1.000
_cell.angle_alpha   90.00
_cell.angle_beta   90.00
_cell.angle_gamma   90.00
#
_symmetry.space_group_name_H-M   'P 1'
#
loop_
_entity.id
_entity.type
_entity.pdbx_description
1 polymer ?
#
loop_
_entity_poly.entity_id
_entity_poly.type
_entity_poly.pdbx_seq_one_letter_code
_entity_poly.pdbx_strand_id
1 'polypeptide(L)'
;MHSLGDMSSYRHIVIFQFKADAPADKVRGVIEAFKALPAKLPAIKAFEWGTNVSPEGLDQGFTHIFTLTFASKEALEKQYLHEPAHQEFVAMLGGLLEKALVVDYVAAA
;
A
#
# COMPACT_ATOMS: atom_id res chain seq x y z
N MET A 1 -5.69 -14.51 -25.01
CA MET A 1 -5.52 -13.95 -24.71
C MET A 1 -5.41 -13.17 -24.05
N HIS A 2 -5.30 -13.17 -24.16
CA HIS A 2 -5.25 -12.40 -23.61
C HIS A 2 -5.02 -11.49 -23.39
N SER A 3 -5.76 -11.96 -22.73
CA SER A 3 -5.69 -10.59 -22.88
C SER A 3 -4.32 -9.97 -22.77
N LEU A 4 -3.85 -9.58 -23.85
CA LEU A 4 -2.52 -9.00 -23.92
C LEU A 4 -2.48 -7.61 -23.29
N GLY A 5 -3.62 -6.90 -23.27
CA GLY A 5 -3.66 -5.55 -22.76
C GLY A 5 -3.68 -5.47 -21.26
N ASP A 6 -4.02 -6.56 -20.60
CA ASP A 6 -4.13 -6.55 -19.16
C ASP A 6 -2.82 -6.99 -18.52
N MET A 7 -1.95 -6.02 -18.35
CA MET A 7 -0.67 -6.24 -17.65
C MET A 7 -0.75 -5.84 -16.19
N SER A 8 -1.90 -5.33 -15.74
CA SER A 8 -2.05 -4.78 -14.40
C SER A 8 -2.68 -5.81 -13.47
N SER A 9 -2.01 -6.93 -13.30
CA SER A 9 -2.51 -8.02 -12.48
C SER A 9 -1.75 -8.23 -11.18
N TYR A 10 -0.69 -7.46 -10.94
CA TYR A 10 0.14 -7.64 -9.76
C TYR A 10 -0.38 -6.75 -8.63
N ARG A 11 -0.72 -7.36 -7.51
CA ARG A 11 -1.25 -6.63 -6.35
C ARG A 11 -0.22 -6.59 -5.24
N HIS A 12 -0.05 -5.41 -4.68
CA HIS A 12 0.84 -5.14 -3.55
C HIS A 12 -0.06 -4.64 -2.43
N ILE A 13 -0.19 -5.45 -1.38
CA ILE A 13 -1.13 -5.16 -0.29
C ILE A 13 -0.31 -4.76 0.92
N VAL A 14 -0.57 -3.56 1.42
CA VAL A 14 0.12 -3.01 2.59
C VAL A 14 -0.91 -2.80 3.69
N ILE A 15 -0.67 -3.37 4.85
CA ILE A 15 -1.64 -3.33 5.95
C ILE A 15 -0.92 -2.81 7.19
N PHE A 16 -1.51 -1.80 7.85
CA PHE A 16 -0.91 -1.15 9.01
C PHE A 16 -1.76 -1.28 10.25
N GLN A 17 -1.07 -1.40 11.38
CA GLN A 17 -1.62 -1.04 12.69
C GLN A 17 -0.77 0.11 13.21
N PHE A 18 -1.40 1.27 13.43
CA PHE A 18 -0.70 2.40 14.03
C PHE A 18 -0.64 2.20 15.55
N LYS A 19 0.40 2.77 16.18
CA LYS A 19 0.48 2.75 17.63
C LYS A 19 -0.70 3.48 18.24
N ALA A 20 -1.13 3.02 19.42
CA ALA A 20 -2.29 3.61 20.08
C ALA A 20 -2.09 5.10 20.39
N ASP A 21 -0.84 5.52 20.62
CA ASP A 21 -0.52 6.90 20.91
C ASP A 21 -0.08 7.71 19.70
N ALA A 22 -0.17 7.14 18.49
CA ALA A 22 0.17 7.88 17.28
C ALA A 22 -0.78 9.07 17.14
N PRO A 23 -0.26 10.31 17.00
CA PRO A 23 -1.13 11.47 16.86
C PRO A 23 -2.02 11.36 15.62
N ALA A 24 -3.29 11.72 15.78
CA ALA A 24 -4.27 11.58 14.69
C ALA A 24 -3.87 12.37 13.43
N ASP A 25 -3.27 13.55 13.59
CA ASP A 25 -2.83 14.34 12.45
C ASP A 25 -1.67 13.68 11.72
N LYS A 26 -0.80 12.96 12.42
CA LYS A 26 0.29 12.24 11.81
C LYS A 26 -0.23 11.03 11.02
N VAL A 27 -1.21 10.32 11.58
CA VAL A 27 -1.86 9.21 10.87
C VAL A 27 -2.50 9.71 9.58
N ARG A 28 -3.25 10.81 9.65
CA ARG A 28 -3.84 11.41 8.46
C ARG A 28 -2.78 11.80 7.44
N GLY A 29 -1.66 12.34 7.91
CA GLY A 29 -0.54 12.70 7.04
C GLY A 29 0.01 11.51 6.28
N VAL A 30 0.15 10.36 6.94
CA VAL A 30 0.61 9.12 6.28
C VAL A 30 -0.39 8.70 5.20
N ILE A 31 -1.68 8.72 5.51
CA ILE A 31 -2.70 8.31 4.55
C ILE A 31 -2.68 9.22 3.33
N GLU A 32 -2.64 10.55 3.54
CA GLU A 32 -2.62 11.50 2.44
C GLU A 32 -1.35 11.36 1.60
N ALA A 33 -0.21 11.11 2.23
CA ALA A 33 1.04 10.91 1.51
C ALA A 33 1.00 9.64 0.66
N PHE A 34 0.40 8.57 1.19
CA PHE A 34 0.27 7.31 0.44
C PHE A 34 -0.65 7.53 -0.78
N LYS A 35 -1.78 8.20 -0.55
CA LYS A 35 -2.72 8.52 -1.63
C LYS A 35 -2.09 9.38 -2.73
N ALA A 36 -1.08 10.16 -2.39
CA ALA A 36 -0.41 11.03 -3.35
C ALA A 36 0.65 10.33 -4.19
N LEU A 37 1.09 9.13 -3.78
CA LEU A 37 2.16 8.43 -4.50
C LEU A 37 1.83 8.10 -5.96
N PRO A 38 0.59 7.70 -6.32
CA PRO A 38 0.32 7.41 -7.74
C PRO A 38 0.58 8.56 -8.68
N ALA A 39 0.40 9.80 -8.22
CA ALA A 39 0.69 10.97 -9.04
C ALA A 39 2.19 11.16 -9.28
N LYS A 40 3.02 10.63 -8.38
CA LYS A 40 4.47 10.77 -8.47
C LYS A 40 5.15 9.56 -9.11
N LEU A 41 4.50 8.40 -9.04
CA LEU A 41 5.09 7.13 -9.49
C LEU A 41 4.12 6.43 -10.43
N PRO A 42 4.26 6.66 -11.74
CA PRO A 42 3.32 6.11 -12.73
C PRO A 42 3.27 4.58 -12.79
N ALA A 43 4.25 3.90 -12.19
CA ALA A 43 4.20 2.44 -12.11
C ALA A 43 3.00 1.95 -11.32
N ILE A 44 2.45 2.79 -10.42
CA ILE A 44 1.23 2.47 -9.69
C ILE A 44 0.05 2.67 -10.64
N LYS A 45 -0.54 1.57 -11.10
CA LYS A 45 -1.62 1.61 -12.09
C LYS A 45 -2.98 1.84 -11.46
N ALA A 46 -3.15 1.44 -10.20
CA ALA A 46 -4.38 1.68 -9.45
C ALA A 46 -4.04 1.69 -7.97
N PHE A 47 -4.83 2.43 -7.21
CA PHE A 47 -4.64 2.57 -5.78
C PHE A 47 -6.00 2.67 -5.12
N GLU A 48 -6.20 1.87 -4.08
CA GLU A 48 -7.37 2.01 -3.24
C GLU A 48 -6.98 1.68 -1.80
N TRP A 49 -7.76 2.18 -0.86
CA TRP A 49 -7.48 1.90 0.55
C TRP A 49 -8.78 1.95 1.35
N GLY A 50 -8.72 1.38 2.54
CA GLY A 50 -9.84 1.45 3.46
C GLY A 50 -9.41 0.99 4.83
N THR A 51 -10.35 1.09 5.77
CA THR A 51 -10.12 0.57 7.11
C THR A 51 -10.89 -0.73 7.29
N ASN A 52 -10.39 -1.58 8.19
CA ASN A 52 -11.02 -2.87 8.43
C ASN A 52 -12.45 -2.71 8.95
N VAL A 53 -13.38 -3.42 8.31
CA VAL A 53 -14.78 -3.45 8.74
C VAL A 53 -15.28 -4.88 8.88
N SER A 54 -14.38 -5.86 8.94
CA SER A 54 -14.78 -7.26 9.07
C SER A 54 -15.40 -7.51 10.45
N PRO A 55 -16.54 -8.17 10.51
CA PRO A 55 -17.17 -8.48 11.80
C PRO A 55 -16.62 -9.74 12.48
N GLU A 56 -15.64 -10.42 11.85
CA GLU A 56 -15.21 -11.73 12.37
C GLU A 56 -14.23 -11.64 13.54
N GLY A 57 -13.62 -10.45 13.76
CA GLY A 57 -12.66 -10.31 14.87
C GLY A 57 -11.35 -11.02 14.62
N LEU A 58 -10.97 -11.21 13.36
CA LEU A 58 -9.75 -11.93 12.98
C LEU A 58 -8.68 -11.00 12.41
N ASP A 59 -8.80 -9.71 12.63
CA ASP A 59 -7.94 -8.69 12.01
C ASP A 59 -6.56 -8.59 12.61
N GLN A 60 -6.30 -9.25 13.72
CA GLN A 60 -4.99 -9.24 14.38
C GLN A 60 -4.52 -7.84 14.77
N GLY A 61 -5.45 -6.88 14.90
CA GLY A 61 -5.14 -5.51 15.25
C GLY A 61 -4.83 -4.61 14.06
N PHE A 62 -4.76 -5.15 12.85
CA PHE A 62 -4.56 -4.35 11.65
C PHE A 62 -5.82 -3.55 11.33
N THR A 63 -5.63 -2.29 10.93
CA THR A 63 -6.76 -1.38 10.74
C THR A 63 -6.81 -0.73 9.37
N HIS A 64 -5.67 -0.52 8.72
CA HIS A 64 -5.59 0.24 7.47
C HIS A 64 -5.02 -0.63 6.36
N ILE A 65 -5.75 -0.76 5.26
CA ILE A 65 -5.38 -1.63 4.15
C ILE A 65 -5.22 -0.77 2.90
N PHE A 66 -4.08 -0.92 2.22
CA PHE A 66 -3.79 -0.19 0.98
C PHE A 66 -3.49 -1.22 -0.10
N THR A 67 -4.21 -1.12 -1.21
CA THR A 67 -4.05 -2.05 -2.33
C THR A 67 -3.53 -1.30 -3.53
N LEU A 68 -2.31 -1.64 -3.97
CA LEU A 68 -1.69 -1.03 -5.13
C LEU A 68 -1.60 -2.05 -6.24
N THR A 69 -1.84 -1.60 -7.47
CA THR A 69 -1.76 -2.45 -8.65
C THR A 69 -0.58 -2.03 -9.49
N PHE A 70 0.23 -3.01 -9.92
CA PHE A 70 1.37 -2.82 -10.81
C PHE A 70 1.24 -3.74 -12.00
N ALA A 71 1.95 -3.41 -13.08
CA ALA A 71 1.96 -4.27 -14.25
C ALA A 71 2.62 -5.62 -13.97
N SER A 72 3.64 -5.62 -13.10
CA SER A 72 4.44 -6.81 -12.83
C SER A 72 5.23 -6.65 -11.54
N LYS A 73 5.80 -7.76 -11.07
CA LYS A 73 6.75 -7.71 -9.95
C LYS A 73 7.96 -6.84 -10.29
N GLU A 74 8.41 -6.92 -11.54
CA GLU A 74 9.56 -6.13 -11.97
C GLU A 74 9.26 -4.64 -11.89
N ALA A 75 8.05 -4.22 -12.26
CA ALA A 75 7.66 -2.82 -12.14
C ALA A 75 7.69 -2.37 -10.68
N LEU A 76 7.20 -3.20 -9.77
CA LEU A 76 7.27 -2.90 -8.33
C LEU A 76 8.73 -2.72 -7.89
N GLU A 77 9.58 -3.66 -8.25
CA GLU A 77 10.97 -3.66 -7.77
C GLU A 77 11.80 -2.55 -8.38
N LYS A 78 11.64 -2.29 -9.67
CA LYS A 78 12.51 -1.35 -10.39
C LYS A 78 11.95 0.06 -10.49
N GLN A 79 10.64 0.23 -10.39
CA GLN A 79 10.01 1.52 -10.66
C GLN A 79 9.22 2.05 -9.46
N TYR A 80 9.32 1.40 -8.30
CA TYR A 80 8.59 1.81 -7.11
C TYR A 80 9.43 1.73 -5.84
N LEU A 81 9.90 0.53 -5.47
CA LEU A 81 10.50 0.32 -4.15
C LEU A 81 11.71 1.21 -3.89
N HIS A 82 12.52 1.47 -4.91
CA HIS A 82 13.77 2.24 -4.76
C HIS A 82 13.61 3.70 -5.14
N GLU A 83 12.43 4.13 -5.56
CA GLU A 83 12.22 5.51 -5.96
C GLU A 83 12.27 6.45 -4.77
N PRO A 84 12.87 7.63 -4.93
CA PRO A 84 12.95 8.59 -3.81
C PRO A 84 11.60 8.93 -3.21
N ALA A 85 10.56 9.06 -4.02
CA ALA A 85 9.23 9.38 -3.51
C ALA A 85 8.72 8.29 -2.58
N HIS A 86 8.99 7.01 -2.90
CA HIS A 86 8.59 5.90 -2.02
C HIS A 86 9.42 5.91 -0.74
N GLN A 87 10.72 6.17 -0.85
CA GLN A 87 11.60 6.23 0.32
C GLN A 87 11.19 7.36 1.27
N GLU A 88 10.80 8.51 0.72
CA GLU A 88 10.31 9.62 1.54
C GLU A 88 9.04 9.25 2.27
N PHE A 89 8.13 8.53 1.60
CA PHE A 89 6.91 8.06 2.24
C PHE A 89 7.25 7.10 3.38
N VAL A 90 8.14 6.13 3.14
CA VAL A 90 8.54 5.16 4.16
C VAL A 90 9.12 5.87 5.39
N ALA A 91 9.89 6.94 5.16
CA ALA A 91 10.49 7.69 6.26
C ALA A 91 9.43 8.32 7.17
N MET A 92 8.23 8.62 6.66
CA MET A 92 7.16 9.17 7.48
C MET A 92 6.58 8.18 8.48
N LEU A 93 6.81 6.89 8.27
CA LEU A 93 6.22 5.84 9.10
C LEU A 93 6.95 5.65 10.42
N GLY A 94 8.17 6.17 10.54
CA GLY A 94 9.01 5.96 11.71
C GLY A 94 8.31 6.40 12.99
N GLY A 95 8.24 5.51 13.97
CA GLY A 95 7.65 5.80 15.25
C GLY A 95 6.12 5.80 15.29
N LEU A 96 5.45 5.60 14.14
CA LEU A 96 3.99 5.65 14.09
C LEU A 96 3.35 4.27 14.02
N LEU A 97 4.07 3.26 13.52
CA LEU A 97 3.50 1.93 13.32
C LEU A 97 3.74 1.01 14.50
N GLU A 98 2.70 0.32 14.92
CA GLU A 98 2.84 -0.81 15.83
C GLU A 98 3.36 -2.02 15.04
N LYS A 99 2.77 -2.26 13.86
CA LYS A 99 3.22 -3.33 12.98
C LYS A 99 2.71 -3.10 11.56
N ALA A 100 3.34 -3.78 10.62
CA ALA A 100 2.96 -3.73 9.21
C ALA A 100 3.00 -5.13 8.64
N LEU A 101 2.15 -5.37 7.64
CA LEU A 101 2.13 -6.61 6.89
C LEU A 101 2.12 -6.22 5.42
N VAL A 102 3.01 -6.82 4.64
CA VAL A 102 3.07 -6.59 3.20
C VAL A 102 3.02 -7.93 2.51
N VAL A 103 2.04 -8.11 1.64
CA VAL A 103 1.92 -9.33 0.84
C VAL A 103 1.62 -8.93 -0.60
N ASP A 104 2.10 -9.73 -1.52
CA ASP A 104 1.89 -9.51 -2.95
C ASP A 104 1.33 -10.78 -3.57
N TYR A 105 0.55 -10.60 -4.65
CA TYR A 105 0.09 -11.72 -5.43
C TYR A 105 -0.22 -11.29 -6.86
N VAL A 106 -0.21 -12.27 -7.75
CA VAL A 106 -0.70 -12.06 -9.11
C VAL A 106 -2.17 -12.46 -9.10
N ALA A 107 -3.04 -11.56 -9.52
CA ALA A 107 -4.48 -11.83 -9.49
C ALA A 107 -4.80 -13.02 -10.39
N ALA A 108 -5.48 -14.02 -9.82
CA ALA A 108 -5.89 -15.21 -10.56
C ALA A 108 -7.27 -14.97 -11.19
N ALA A 109 -7.45 -15.51 -12.37
CA ALA A 109 -8.73 -15.40 -13.06
C ALA A 109 -9.77 -16.32 -12.42
#